data_2b3119613e9e2c39fd8819903aa62d7f
#
_entry.id   2b3119613e9e2c39fd8819903aa62d7f
#
_cell.length_a   1.000
_cell.length_b   1.000
_cell.length_c   1.000
_cell.angle_alpha   90.00
_cell.angle_beta   90.00
_cell.angle_gamma   90.00
#
_symmetry.space_group_name_H-M   'P 1'
#
loop_
_entity.id
_entity.type
_entity.pdbx_description
1 polymer ?
#
loop_
_entity_poly.entity_id
_entity_poly.type
_entity_poly.pdbx_seq_one_letter_code
_entity_poly.pdbx_strand_id
1 'polypeptide(L)'
;MNLNRLKNRKKHNSKRFIEIDIIRVLAIILMIFGHILWDLDYFGVSPINNGIYSSLQKVVPQMFFLVVGIGLIVSRKKKELSKETEKRYYHHLVIRGFKIIGLGMVLTIFSLVFIPKTPVFFGVLHCIGLSIIISVPFLIFRKYNFIFALLLIVLGLLFSQIAVQNPTILHLILGLQPENIWSFTVDYFPLLPWFGVVLLGISIGDILYSGDKRRFRLPDLERYKPAKLCSWVGQHSLE
;
A
#
# COMPACT_ATOMS: atom_id res chain seq x y z
N MET A 1 16.21 1.27 45.71
CA MET A 1 15.22 1.01 44.61
C MET A 1 15.92 1.26 43.29
N ASN A 2 16.15 0.19 42.51
CA ASN A 2 17.24 0.11 41.54
C ASN A 2 16.85 0.73 40.18
N LEU A 3 17.34 1.93 39.88
CA LEU A 3 17.09 2.68 38.61
C LEU A 3 17.49 1.91 37.34
N ASN A 4 18.38 0.91 37.46
CA ASN A 4 18.77 0.04 36.35
C ASN A 4 17.68 -0.96 35.92
N ARG A 5 16.73 -1.30 36.81
CA ARG A 5 15.56 -2.14 36.44
C ARG A 5 14.51 -1.37 35.63
N LEU A 6 14.46 -0.05 35.74
CA LEU A 6 13.53 0.79 34.97
C LEU A 6 14.04 1.08 33.54
N LYS A 7 15.37 1.11 33.35
CA LYS A 7 15.98 1.28 32.01
C LYS A 7 15.84 0.03 31.14
N ASN A 8 15.83 -1.17 31.71
CA ASN A 8 15.64 -2.43 30.96
C ASN A 8 14.18 -2.72 30.55
N ARG A 9 13.20 -2.03 31.11
CA ARG A 9 11.79 -2.13 30.68
C ARG A 9 11.46 -1.38 29.37
N LYS A 10 12.36 -0.52 28.85
CA LYS A 10 12.11 0.34 27.69
C LYS A 10 12.56 -0.22 26.34
N LYS A 11 13.12 -1.42 26.27
CA LYS A 11 13.47 -2.09 25.03
C LYS A 11 12.69 -3.38 24.84
N HIS A 12 11.38 -3.29 24.85
CA HIS A 12 10.57 -4.31 24.20
C HIS A 12 10.80 -4.13 22.67
N ASN A 13 11.89 -4.73 22.19
CA ASN A 13 12.13 -4.88 20.76
C ASN A 13 10.96 -5.72 20.20
N SER A 14 9.89 -5.05 19.80
CA SER A 14 8.78 -5.75 19.13
C SER A 14 9.37 -6.43 17.91
N LYS A 15 9.42 -7.78 17.92
CA LYS A 15 9.95 -8.57 16.80
C LYS A 15 9.31 -8.08 15.52
N ARG A 16 10.13 -7.65 14.57
CA ARG A 16 9.67 -7.28 13.23
C ARG A 16 9.38 -8.55 12.44
N PHE A 17 8.44 -8.45 11.54
CA PHE A 17 8.09 -9.53 10.63
C PHE A 17 8.85 -9.32 9.32
N ILE A 18 10.01 -9.95 9.22
CA ILE A 18 10.95 -9.77 8.11
C ILE A 18 10.35 -10.16 6.76
N GLU A 19 9.40 -11.10 6.77
CA GLU A 19 8.66 -11.52 5.57
C GLU A 19 7.86 -10.38 4.95
N ILE A 20 7.27 -9.50 5.76
CA ILE A 20 6.54 -8.33 5.28
C ILE A 20 7.50 -7.34 4.63
N ASP A 21 8.67 -7.14 5.22
CA ASP A 21 9.70 -6.25 4.67
C ASP A 21 10.27 -6.81 3.36
N ILE A 22 10.47 -8.13 3.26
CA ILE A 22 10.89 -8.81 2.02
C ILE A 22 9.88 -8.60 0.90
N ILE A 23 8.59 -8.80 1.18
CA ILE A 23 7.54 -8.62 0.15
C ILE A 23 7.49 -7.15 -0.31
N ARG A 24 7.67 -6.18 0.59
CA ARG A 24 7.75 -4.75 0.23
C ARG A 24 8.93 -4.45 -0.69
N VAL A 25 10.11 -4.92 -0.32
CA VAL A 25 11.32 -4.71 -1.11
C VAL A 25 11.17 -5.37 -2.49
N LEU A 26 10.63 -6.58 -2.55
CA LEU A 26 10.34 -7.25 -3.81
C LEU A 26 9.36 -6.44 -4.67
N ALA A 27 8.28 -5.93 -4.07
CA ALA A 27 7.32 -5.09 -4.78
C ALA A 27 7.97 -3.80 -5.31
N ILE A 28 8.85 -3.16 -4.53
CA ILE A 28 9.62 -1.98 -4.96
C ILE A 28 10.54 -2.31 -6.14
N ILE A 29 11.27 -3.42 -6.08
CA ILE A 29 12.18 -3.85 -7.16
C ILE A 29 11.38 -4.11 -8.44
N LEU A 30 10.26 -4.83 -8.34
CA LEU A 30 9.40 -5.11 -9.49
C LEU A 30 8.75 -3.85 -10.06
N MET A 31 8.41 -2.88 -9.21
CA MET A 31 7.89 -1.58 -9.63
C MET A 31 8.95 -0.79 -10.41
N ILE A 32 10.17 -0.70 -9.89
CA ILE A 32 11.28 -0.03 -10.57
C ILE A 32 11.53 -0.69 -11.92
N PHE A 33 11.56 -2.02 -11.97
CA PHE A 33 11.75 -2.77 -13.20
C PHE A 33 10.63 -2.49 -14.21
N GLY A 34 9.37 -2.45 -13.77
CA GLY A 34 8.25 -2.10 -14.63
C GLY A 34 8.36 -0.68 -15.21
N HIS A 35 8.81 0.30 -14.41
CA HIS A 35 9.04 1.68 -14.89
C HIS A 35 10.19 1.74 -15.90
N ILE A 36 11.29 1.04 -15.66
CA ILE A 36 12.40 0.97 -16.63
C ILE A 36 11.92 0.40 -17.97
N LEU A 37 11.12 -0.66 -17.97
CA LEU A 37 10.55 -1.21 -19.20
C LEU A 37 9.67 -0.19 -19.92
N TRP A 38 8.84 0.54 -19.18
CA TRP A 38 7.98 1.59 -19.74
C TRP A 38 8.79 2.72 -20.33
N ASP A 39 9.83 3.20 -19.63
CA ASP A 39 10.70 4.27 -20.10
C ASP A 39 11.44 3.86 -21.40
N LEU A 40 11.96 2.62 -21.47
CA LEU A 40 12.64 2.12 -22.65
C LEU A 40 11.72 2.09 -23.89
N ASP A 41 10.47 1.74 -23.72
CA ASP A 41 9.47 1.77 -24.79
C ASP A 41 9.09 3.20 -25.16
N TYR A 42 8.84 4.05 -24.16
CA TYR A 42 8.48 5.46 -24.35
C TYR A 42 9.53 6.23 -25.14
N PHE A 43 10.81 5.96 -24.89
CA PHE A 43 11.93 6.56 -25.63
C PHE A 43 12.30 5.81 -26.93
N GLY A 44 11.57 4.77 -27.30
CA GLY A 44 11.78 4.01 -28.53
C GLY A 44 13.07 3.19 -28.56
N VAL A 45 13.68 2.91 -27.38
CA VAL A 45 14.93 2.14 -27.26
C VAL A 45 14.68 0.65 -27.43
N SER A 46 13.61 0.12 -26.86
CA SER A 46 13.25 -1.29 -26.94
C SER A 46 11.74 -1.44 -26.79
N PRO A 47 11.09 -2.18 -27.71
CA PRO A 47 9.64 -2.41 -27.57
C PRO A 47 9.35 -3.26 -26.34
N ILE A 48 8.28 -2.93 -25.63
CA ILE A 48 7.83 -3.67 -24.46
C ILE A 48 7.46 -5.11 -24.85
N ASN A 49 7.99 -6.07 -24.08
CA ASN A 49 7.39 -7.41 -24.07
C ASN A 49 6.02 -7.34 -23.36
N ASN A 50 4.94 -7.25 -24.13
CA ASN A 50 3.60 -7.07 -23.62
C ASN A 50 3.19 -8.09 -22.55
N GLY A 51 3.68 -9.34 -22.61
CA GLY A 51 3.36 -10.37 -21.64
C GLY A 51 3.96 -10.11 -20.25
N ILE A 52 5.22 -9.74 -20.19
CA ILE A 52 5.92 -9.45 -18.92
C ILE A 52 5.35 -8.15 -18.31
N TYR A 53 5.28 -7.10 -19.11
CA TYR A 53 4.83 -5.79 -18.66
C TYR A 53 3.38 -5.82 -18.14
N SER A 54 2.46 -6.43 -18.89
CA SER A 54 1.06 -6.57 -18.45
C SER A 54 0.91 -7.39 -17.16
N SER A 55 1.78 -8.39 -16.96
CA SER A 55 1.82 -9.15 -15.72
C SER A 55 2.31 -8.30 -14.53
N LEU A 56 3.34 -7.49 -14.74
CA LEU A 56 3.85 -6.56 -13.72
C LEU A 56 2.80 -5.52 -13.35
N GLN A 57 2.15 -4.91 -14.34
CA GLN A 57 1.08 -3.92 -14.10
C GLN A 57 -0.07 -4.49 -13.26
N LYS A 58 -0.37 -5.77 -13.38
CA LYS A 58 -1.42 -6.42 -12.59
C LYS A 58 -0.93 -6.81 -11.19
N VAL A 59 0.22 -7.45 -11.08
CA VAL A 59 0.69 -8.08 -9.82
C VAL A 59 1.27 -7.07 -8.85
N VAL A 60 2.08 -6.12 -9.33
CA VAL A 60 2.82 -5.20 -8.44
C VAL A 60 1.91 -4.31 -7.60
N PRO A 61 0.89 -3.63 -8.16
CA PRO A 61 -0.02 -2.84 -7.35
C PRO A 61 -0.77 -3.68 -6.30
N GLN A 62 -1.22 -4.90 -6.67
CA GLN A 62 -1.89 -5.79 -5.73
C GLN A 62 -1.00 -6.14 -4.53
N MET A 63 0.30 -6.42 -4.78
CA MET A 63 1.27 -6.65 -3.71
C MET A 63 1.40 -5.42 -2.79
N PHE A 64 1.50 -4.21 -3.34
CA PHE A 64 1.59 -2.98 -2.55
C PHE A 64 0.37 -2.77 -1.66
N PHE A 65 -0.83 -2.81 -2.22
CA PHE A 65 -2.06 -2.58 -1.47
C PHE A 65 -2.30 -3.65 -0.40
N LEU A 66 -2.03 -4.93 -0.70
CA LEU A 66 -2.10 -6.02 0.28
C LEU A 66 -1.13 -5.80 1.44
N VAL A 67 0.12 -5.47 1.15
CA VAL A 67 1.16 -5.26 2.18
C VAL A 67 0.86 -4.02 3.02
N VAL A 68 0.27 -2.97 2.44
CA VAL A 68 -0.22 -1.83 3.21
C VAL A 68 -1.27 -2.28 4.22
N GLY A 69 -2.27 -3.05 3.81
CA GLY A 69 -3.32 -3.58 4.69
C GLY A 69 -2.77 -4.48 5.81
N ILE A 70 -1.87 -5.42 5.48
CA ILE A 70 -1.19 -6.28 6.46
C ILE A 70 -0.40 -5.41 7.45
N GLY A 71 0.33 -4.41 6.96
CA GLY A 71 1.12 -3.51 7.80
C GLY A 71 0.26 -2.71 8.80
N LEU A 72 -0.92 -2.25 8.39
CA LEU A 72 -1.85 -1.51 9.23
C LEU A 72 -2.34 -2.35 10.42
N ILE A 73 -2.82 -3.56 10.16
CA ILE A 73 -3.34 -4.42 11.25
C ILE A 73 -2.24 -4.93 12.17
N VAL A 74 -1.07 -5.26 11.63
CA VAL A 74 0.11 -5.66 12.42
C VAL A 74 0.59 -4.52 13.31
N SER A 75 0.65 -3.30 12.78
CA SER A 75 1.00 -2.11 13.54
C SER A 75 0.02 -1.87 14.68
N ARG A 76 -1.29 -1.97 14.42
CA ARG A 76 -2.33 -1.84 15.44
C ARG A 76 -2.17 -2.88 16.55
N LYS A 77 -2.04 -4.16 16.22
CA LYS A 77 -1.88 -5.23 17.22
C LYS A 77 -0.64 -5.04 18.11
N LYS A 78 0.45 -4.52 17.54
CA LYS A 78 1.65 -4.17 18.33
C LYS A 78 1.38 -3.01 19.29
N LYS A 79 0.60 -2.02 18.87
CA LYS A 79 0.23 -0.88 19.71
C LYS A 79 -0.73 -1.28 20.85
N GLU A 80 -1.67 -2.18 20.59
CA GLU A 80 -2.52 -2.77 21.64
C GLU A 80 -1.68 -3.37 22.79
N LEU A 81 -0.55 -4.00 22.46
CA LEU A 81 0.39 -4.55 23.45
C LEU A 81 1.20 -3.46 24.19
N SER A 82 1.49 -2.33 23.56
CA SER A 82 2.31 -1.25 24.12
C SER A 82 1.55 -0.30 25.05
N LYS A 83 0.25 -0.50 25.27
CA LYS A 83 -0.65 0.37 26.07
C LYS A 83 -0.63 1.84 25.62
N GLU A 84 -0.28 2.13 24.36
CA GLU A 84 -0.39 3.47 23.81
C GLU A 84 -1.88 3.82 23.60
N THR A 85 -2.24 5.08 23.85
CA THR A 85 -3.62 5.55 23.69
C THR A 85 -4.08 5.37 22.25
N GLU A 86 -5.19 4.67 22.02
CA GLU A 86 -5.74 4.41 20.68
C GLU A 86 -5.89 5.68 19.85
N LYS A 87 -6.37 6.76 20.47
CA LYS A 87 -6.55 8.08 19.83
C LYS A 87 -5.25 8.59 19.20
N ARG A 88 -4.11 8.44 19.89
CA ARG A 88 -2.80 8.87 19.40
C ARG A 88 -2.38 8.02 18.20
N TYR A 89 -2.60 6.72 18.24
CA TYR A 89 -2.30 5.81 17.14
C TYR A 89 -3.09 6.16 15.87
N TYR A 90 -4.41 6.34 15.98
CA TYR A 90 -5.24 6.71 14.82
C TYR A 90 -4.87 8.08 14.26
N HIS A 91 -4.56 9.05 15.10
CA HIS A 91 -4.06 10.34 14.66
C HIS A 91 -2.76 10.23 13.85
N HIS A 92 -1.81 9.38 14.29
CA HIS A 92 -0.58 9.11 13.53
C HIS A 92 -0.86 8.46 12.17
N LEU A 93 -1.82 7.55 12.08
CA LEU A 93 -2.22 6.94 10.80
C LEU A 93 -2.79 7.98 9.83
N VAL A 94 -3.65 8.87 10.33
CA VAL A 94 -4.24 9.94 9.51
C VAL A 94 -3.15 10.89 8.99
N ILE A 95 -2.25 11.34 9.86
CA ILE A 95 -1.10 12.19 9.45
C ILE A 95 -0.25 11.48 8.39
N ARG A 96 0.03 10.18 8.59
CA ARG A 96 0.79 9.39 7.62
C ARG A 96 0.07 9.31 6.28
N GLY A 97 -1.25 9.10 6.28
CA GLY A 97 -2.04 9.10 5.05
C GLY A 97 -1.93 10.44 4.32
N PHE A 98 -2.05 11.57 5.03
CA PHE A 98 -1.87 12.89 4.43
C PHE A 98 -0.46 13.15 3.92
N LYS A 99 0.59 12.69 4.60
CA LYS A 99 1.97 12.78 4.11
C LYS A 99 2.14 12.06 2.77
N ILE A 100 1.57 10.85 2.64
CA ILE A 100 1.64 10.06 1.41
C ILE A 100 0.84 10.74 0.28
N ILE A 101 -0.36 11.29 0.58
CA ILE A 101 -1.11 12.10 -0.40
C ILE A 101 -0.28 13.32 -0.83
N GLY A 102 0.36 14.01 0.11
CA GLY A 102 1.24 15.14 -0.19
C GLY A 102 2.39 14.78 -1.14
N LEU A 103 3.03 13.62 -0.96
CA LEU A 103 4.01 13.10 -1.91
C LEU A 103 3.37 12.81 -3.28
N GLY A 104 2.16 12.25 -3.31
CA GLY A 104 1.38 12.08 -4.53
C GLY A 104 1.14 13.42 -5.24
N MET A 105 0.75 14.46 -4.50
CA MET A 105 0.55 15.81 -5.07
C MET A 105 1.84 16.39 -5.67
N VAL A 106 3.01 16.14 -5.07
CA VAL A 106 4.29 16.52 -5.66
C VAL A 106 4.49 15.85 -7.01
N LEU A 107 4.18 14.53 -7.13
CA LEU A 107 4.25 13.83 -8.41
C LEU A 107 3.24 14.38 -9.43
N THR A 108 2.03 14.75 -8.99
CA THR A 108 1.03 15.39 -9.84
C THR A 108 1.58 16.71 -10.42
N ILE A 109 2.12 17.59 -9.57
CA ILE A 109 2.69 18.86 -10.01
C ILE A 109 3.86 18.63 -10.98
N PHE A 110 4.76 17.68 -10.64
CA PHE A 110 5.87 17.32 -11.51
C PHE A 110 5.38 16.82 -12.87
N SER A 111 4.41 15.90 -12.90
CA SER A 111 3.87 15.36 -14.15
C SER A 111 3.13 16.42 -14.98
N LEU A 112 2.45 17.38 -14.35
CA LEU A 112 1.84 18.54 -15.06
C LEU A 112 2.86 19.40 -15.78
N VAL A 113 4.07 19.53 -15.23
CA VAL A 113 5.15 20.31 -15.85
C VAL A 113 5.85 19.54 -16.96
N PHE A 114 6.18 18.27 -16.74
CA PHE A 114 7.03 17.48 -17.64
C PHE A 114 6.24 16.64 -18.65
N ILE A 115 5.01 16.21 -18.30
CA ILE A 115 4.15 15.36 -19.12
C ILE A 115 2.73 15.96 -19.16
N PRO A 116 2.54 17.19 -19.65
CA PRO A 116 1.27 17.91 -19.51
C PRO A 116 0.10 17.27 -20.27
N LYS A 117 0.38 16.40 -21.25
CA LYS A 117 -0.67 15.70 -22.02
C LYS A 117 -1.36 14.61 -21.19
N THR A 118 -0.62 13.95 -20.32
CA THR A 118 -1.11 12.80 -19.53
C THR A 118 -0.60 12.85 -18.08
N PRO A 119 -0.89 13.94 -17.33
CA PRO A 119 -0.40 14.08 -15.97
C PRO A 119 -1.02 13.03 -15.01
N VAL A 120 -0.38 12.81 -13.88
CA VAL A 120 -0.92 11.96 -12.81
C VAL A 120 -1.98 12.74 -12.03
N PHE A 121 -3.25 12.35 -12.11
CA PHE A 121 -4.33 12.98 -11.33
C PHE A 121 -4.62 12.25 -10.03
N PHE A 122 -4.81 10.95 -10.08
CA PHE A 122 -5.10 10.12 -8.93
C PHE A 122 -4.32 8.80 -9.04
N GLY A 123 -3.01 8.88 -8.79
CA GLY A 123 -2.09 7.75 -8.88
C GLY A 123 -2.04 6.91 -7.61
N VAL A 124 -1.14 5.92 -7.62
CA VAL A 124 -0.98 4.92 -6.57
C VAL A 124 -0.77 5.54 -5.17
N LEU A 125 0.01 6.62 -5.04
CA LEU A 125 0.26 7.28 -3.75
C LEU A 125 -0.99 7.96 -3.20
N HIS A 126 -1.80 8.61 -4.04
CA HIS A 126 -3.07 9.19 -3.62
C HIS A 126 -4.01 8.10 -3.08
N CYS A 127 -4.13 7.00 -3.83
CA CYS A 127 -4.97 5.88 -3.44
C CYS A 127 -4.49 5.22 -2.12
N ILE A 128 -3.19 4.98 -1.95
CA ILE A 128 -2.62 4.42 -0.72
C ILE A 128 -2.86 5.35 0.47
N GLY A 129 -2.55 6.64 0.33
CA GLY A 129 -2.72 7.61 1.40
C GLY A 129 -4.17 7.75 1.84
N LEU A 130 -5.10 7.84 0.89
CA LEU A 130 -6.54 7.89 1.17
C LEU A 130 -7.03 6.57 1.79
N SER A 131 -6.56 5.43 1.29
CA SER A 131 -6.89 4.11 1.84
C SER A 131 -6.44 3.96 3.30
N ILE A 132 -5.27 4.48 3.68
CA ILE A 132 -4.80 4.48 5.07
C ILE A 132 -5.75 5.29 5.96
N ILE A 133 -6.19 6.47 5.53
CA ILE A 133 -7.11 7.32 6.30
C ILE A 133 -8.46 6.62 6.48
N ILE A 134 -9.05 6.12 5.39
CA ILE A 134 -10.35 5.46 5.40
C ILE A 134 -10.30 4.14 6.17
N SER A 135 -9.16 3.45 6.21
CA SER A 135 -9.02 2.17 6.91
C SER A 135 -9.14 2.29 8.44
N VAL A 136 -8.98 3.49 9.02
CA VAL A 136 -9.02 3.69 10.49
C VAL A 136 -10.24 3.03 11.15
N PRO A 137 -11.50 3.30 10.75
CA PRO A 137 -12.66 2.62 11.34
C PRO A 137 -12.67 1.10 11.04
N PHE A 138 -12.17 0.68 9.88
CA PHE A 138 -12.16 -0.73 9.49
C PHE A 138 -11.18 -1.58 10.30
N LEU A 139 -10.15 -0.98 10.90
CA LEU A 139 -9.26 -1.71 11.79
C LEU A 139 -9.98 -2.34 13.00
N ILE A 140 -11.14 -1.82 13.39
CA ILE A 140 -11.96 -2.36 14.48
C ILE A 140 -12.66 -3.66 14.06
N PHE A 141 -13.10 -3.76 12.81
CA PHE A 141 -13.87 -4.90 12.29
C PHE A 141 -13.05 -6.16 12.04
N ARG A 142 -11.70 -6.06 12.01
CA ARG A 142 -10.75 -7.20 11.91
C ARG A 142 -11.12 -8.18 10.79
N LYS A 143 -11.50 -9.41 11.15
CA LYS A 143 -11.84 -10.49 10.20
C LYS A 143 -13.04 -10.19 9.29
N TYR A 144 -13.97 -9.36 9.76
CA TYR A 144 -15.14 -8.98 8.95
C TYR A 144 -14.78 -8.09 7.76
N ASN A 145 -13.58 -7.50 7.75
CA ASN A 145 -13.06 -6.77 6.60
C ASN A 145 -12.98 -7.62 5.33
N PHE A 146 -12.95 -8.97 5.46
CA PHE A 146 -13.00 -9.85 4.30
C PHE A 146 -14.30 -9.67 3.48
N ILE A 147 -15.43 -9.51 4.17
CA ILE A 147 -16.73 -9.29 3.51
C ILE A 147 -16.74 -7.91 2.82
N PHE A 148 -16.27 -6.85 3.53
CA PHE A 148 -16.16 -5.53 2.94
C PHE A 148 -15.18 -5.49 1.78
N ALA A 149 -14.06 -6.22 1.87
CA ALA A 149 -13.09 -6.33 0.80
C ALA A 149 -13.70 -6.91 -0.48
N LEU A 150 -14.40 -8.04 -0.37
CA LEU A 150 -15.08 -8.66 -1.51
C LEU A 150 -16.13 -7.72 -2.12
N LEU A 151 -16.96 -7.08 -1.27
CA LEU A 151 -17.97 -6.14 -1.73
C LEU A 151 -17.33 -4.99 -2.53
N LEU A 152 -16.28 -4.36 -1.99
CA LEU A 152 -15.63 -3.22 -2.65
C LEU A 152 -14.86 -3.63 -3.90
N ILE A 153 -14.28 -4.83 -3.93
CA ILE A 153 -13.62 -5.36 -5.15
C ILE A 153 -14.67 -5.57 -6.23
N VAL A 154 -15.78 -6.24 -5.91
CA VAL A 154 -16.86 -6.47 -6.88
C VAL A 154 -17.46 -5.15 -7.38
N LEU A 155 -17.76 -4.22 -6.48
CA LEU A 155 -18.23 -2.88 -6.86
C LEU A 155 -17.24 -2.15 -7.76
N GLY A 156 -15.94 -2.23 -7.47
CA GLY A 156 -14.90 -1.60 -8.30
C GLY A 156 -14.82 -2.23 -9.70
N LEU A 157 -14.97 -3.55 -9.80
CA LEU A 157 -15.05 -4.24 -11.09
C LEU A 157 -16.31 -3.87 -11.88
N LEU A 158 -17.43 -3.68 -11.21
CA LEU A 158 -18.66 -3.21 -11.85
C LEU A 158 -18.52 -1.76 -12.31
N PHE A 159 -17.97 -0.88 -11.48
CA PHE A 159 -17.78 0.53 -11.82
C PHE A 159 -16.82 0.71 -13.00
N SER A 160 -15.79 -0.13 -13.10
CA SER A 160 -14.84 -0.07 -14.22
C SER A 160 -15.48 -0.41 -15.59
N GLN A 161 -16.68 -1.02 -15.61
CA GLN A 161 -17.45 -1.30 -16.84
C GLN A 161 -18.35 -0.13 -17.23
N ILE A 162 -18.53 0.86 -16.35
CA ILE A 162 -19.41 2.00 -16.58
C ILE A 162 -18.58 3.17 -17.10
N ALA A 163 -18.72 3.47 -18.39
CA ALA A 163 -18.08 4.65 -18.98
C ALA A 163 -18.90 5.92 -18.67
N VAL A 164 -18.22 6.94 -18.14
CA VAL A 164 -18.83 8.25 -17.86
C VAL A 164 -18.24 9.28 -18.79
N GLN A 165 -19.08 9.95 -19.59
CA GLN A 165 -18.60 10.92 -20.59
C GLN A 165 -17.91 12.16 -19.98
N ASN A 166 -18.46 12.70 -18.88
CA ASN A 166 -17.91 13.85 -18.18
C ASN A 166 -17.70 13.52 -16.68
N PRO A 167 -16.65 12.77 -16.32
CA PRO A 167 -16.44 12.36 -14.96
C PRO A 167 -16.02 13.56 -14.08
N THR A 168 -16.67 13.69 -12.93
CA THR A 168 -16.21 14.59 -11.87
C THR A 168 -15.01 13.94 -11.14
N ILE A 169 -14.30 14.74 -10.34
CA ILE A 169 -13.20 14.23 -9.50
C ILE A 169 -13.68 13.07 -8.60
N LEU A 170 -14.88 13.15 -8.07
CA LEU A 170 -15.46 12.09 -7.23
C LEU A 170 -15.68 10.79 -8.04
N HIS A 171 -16.16 10.89 -9.28
CA HIS A 171 -16.28 9.73 -10.17
C HIS A 171 -14.93 9.05 -10.38
N LEU A 172 -13.88 9.82 -10.67
CA LEU A 172 -12.52 9.30 -10.84
C LEU A 172 -11.98 8.66 -9.56
N ILE A 173 -12.19 9.27 -8.39
CA ILE A 173 -11.77 8.67 -7.12
C ILE A 173 -12.47 7.34 -6.88
N LEU A 174 -13.76 7.22 -7.20
CA LEU A 174 -14.54 6.00 -6.98
C LEU A 174 -14.33 4.91 -8.04
N GLY A 175 -13.73 5.24 -9.19
CA GLY A 175 -13.46 4.27 -10.26
C GLY A 175 -14.45 4.31 -11.43
N LEU A 176 -15.32 5.31 -11.47
CA LEU A 176 -16.16 5.64 -12.61
C LEU A 176 -15.35 6.50 -13.58
N GLN A 177 -14.90 5.92 -14.67
CA GLN A 177 -13.90 6.50 -15.55
C GLN A 177 -14.43 6.71 -16.96
N PRO A 178 -13.82 7.62 -17.78
CA PRO A 178 -14.14 7.72 -19.19
C PRO A 178 -13.59 6.49 -19.95
N GLU A 179 -14.12 6.21 -21.14
CA GLU A 179 -13.69 5.06 -21.96
C GLU A 179 -12.17 5.01 -22.18
N ASN A 180 -11.53 6.16 -22.34
CA ASN A 180 -10.11 6.28 -22.62
C ASN A 180 -9.33 6.98 -21.49
N ILE A 181 -9.45 6.49 -20.25
CA ILE A 181 -8.75 7.11 -19.10
C ILE A 181 -7.24 7.25 -19.34
N TRP A 182 -6.61 6.29 -19.98
CA TRP A 182 -5.18 6.27 -20.27
C TRP A 182 -4.71 7.32 -21.29
N SER A 183 -5.63 7.97 -22.00
CA SER A 183 -5.30 9.14 -22.83
C SER A 183 -5.18 10.42 -22.01
N PHE A 184 -5.65 10.43 -20.77
CA PHE A 184 -5.66 11.59 -19.87
C PHE A 184 -4.66 11.48 -18.72
N THR A 185 -4.20 10.27 -18.36
CA THR A 185 -3.28 10.09 -17.25
C THR A 185 -2.41 8.85 -17.43
N VAL A 186 -1.13 8.93 -17.02
CA VAL A 186 -0.19 7.79 -17.05
C VAL A 186 -0.30 6.89 -15.82
N ASP A 187 -0.88 7.39 -14.72
CA ASP A 187 -1.01 6.64 -13.48
C ASP A 187 -2.41 6.88 -12.88
N TYR A 188 -3.23 5.81 -12.81
CA TYR A 188 -4.58 5.89 -12.31
C TYR A 188 -4.94 4.67 -11.45
N PHE A 189 -5.18 4.94 -10.17
CA PHE A 189 -5.55 3.94 -9.18
C PHE A 189 -6.76 4.43 -8.37
N PRO A 190 -7.99 4.18 -8.85
CA PRO A 190 -9.19 4.60 -8.13
C PRO A 190 -9.32 3.88 -6.79
N LEU A 191 -10.09 4.46 -5.87
CA LEU A 191 -10.31 3.87 -4.55
C LEU A 191 -10.94 2.47 -4.65
N LEU A 192 -11.87 2.29 -5.58
CA LEU A 192 -12.43 0.98 -5.92
C LEU A 192 -11.81 0.46 -7.23
N PRO A 193 -11.27 -0.76 -7.26
CA PRO A 193 -11.32 -1.82 -6.23
C PRO A 193 -10.18 -1.80 -5.19
N TRP A 194 -9.21 -0.88 -5.28
CA TRP A 194 -7.93 -0.96 -4.57
C TRP A 194 -8.05 -0.86 -3.05
N PHE A 195 -8.99 -0.09 -2.54
CA PHE A 195 -9.27 -0.09 -1.09
C PHE A 195 -9.80 -1.45 -0.62
N GLY A 196 -10.56 -2.16 -1.45
CA GLY A 196 -10.94 -3.55 -1.19
C GLY A 196 -9.72 -4.46 -1.00
N VAL A 197 -8.66 -4.29 -1.82
CA VAL A 197 -7.41 -5.05 -1.68
C VAL A 197 -6.69 -4.70 -0.36
N VAL A 198 -6.73 -3.44 0.08
CA VAL A 198 -6.19 -3.05 1.40
C VAL A 198 -6.97 -3.74 2.53
N LEU A 199 -8.31 -3.76 2.47
CA LEU A 199 -9.14 -4.44 3.48
C LEU A 199 -8.89 -5.96 3.48
N LEU A 200 -8.67 -6.56 2.31
CA LEU A 200 -8.26 -7.96 2.20
C LEU A 200 -6.92 -8.18 2.91
N GLY A 201 -5.95 -7.28 2.71
CA GLY A 201 -4.67 -7.28 3.43
C GLY A 201 -4.83 -7.18 4.95
N ILE A 202 -5.75 -6.32 5.44
CA ILE A 202 -6.08 -6.23 6.87
C ILE A 202 -6.61 -7.57 7.39
N SER A 203 -7.52 -8.20 6.65
CA SER A 203 -8.11 -9.50 7.05
C SER A 203 -7.08 -10.61 7.08
N ILE A 204 -6.25 -10.72 6.05
CA ILE A 204 -5.16 -11.69 5.97
C ILE A 204 -4.16 -11.45 7.11
N GLY A 205 -3.76 -10.20 7.34
CA GLY A 205 -2.87 -9.85 8.45
C GLY A 205 -3.47 -10.17 9.83
N ASP A 206 -4.79 -10.01 10.01
CA ASP A 206 -5.46 -10.38 11.27
C ASP A 206 -5.44 -11.90 11.51
N ILE A 207 -5.57 -12.69 10.46
CA ILE A 207 -5.52 -14.17 10.53
C ILE A 207 -4.08 -14.64 10.76
N LEU A 208 -3.10 -14.10 10.04
CA LEU A 208 -1.73 -14.61 10.04
C LEU A 208 -0.90 -14.16 11.25
N TYR A 209 -1.19 -12.98 11.81
CA TYR A 209 -0.38 -12.40 12.89
C TYR A 209 -1.23 -12.18 14.15
N SER A 210 -0.64 -12.45 15.32
CA SER A 210 -1.26 -12.23 16.63
C SER A 210 -0.31 -11.42 17.51
N GLY A 211 -0.45 -10.07 17.46
CA GLY A 211 0.42 -9.15 18.18
C GLY A 211 1.86 -9.22 17.69
N ASP A 212 2.74 -9.80 18.50
CA ASP A 212 4.16 -10.00 18.25
C ASP A 212 4.52 -11.40 17.72
N LYS A 213 3.51 -12.25 17.47
CA LYS A 213 3.69 -13.66 17.08
C LYS A 213 3.06 -13.96 15.73
N ARG A 214 3.74 -14.81 14.95
CA ARG A 214 3.19 -15.45 13.74
C ARG A 214 2.32 -16.62 14.16
N ARG A 215 1.24 -16.88 13.41
CA ARG A 215 0.42 -18.09 13.54
C ARG A 215 0.89 -19.23 12.62
N PHE A 216 1.92 -19.00 11.84
CA PHE A 216 2.51 -19.96 10.90
C PHE A 216 4.00 -20.11 11.16
N ARG A 217 4.58 -21.22 10.72
CA ARG A 217 6.02 -21.51 10.87
C ARG A 217 6.75 -21.05 9.61
N LEU A 218 7.77 -20.22 9.79
CA LEU A 218 8.74 -19.89 8.76
C LEU A 218 10.13 -20.25 9.27
N PRO A 219 11.03 -20.68 8.37
CA PRO A 219 12.45 -20.80 8.70
C PRO A 219 13.00 -19.45 9.19
N ASP A 220 14.08 -19.49 9.94
CA ASP A 220 14.72 -18.28 10.48
C ASP A 220 15.38 -17.49 9.35
N LEU A 221 14.62 -16.58 8.75
CA LEU A 221 15.07 -15.73 7.66
C LEU A 221 16.10 -14.67 8.13
N GLU A 222 16.17 -14.37 9.44
CA GLU A 222 17.13 -13.41 10.00
C GLU A 222 18.59 -13.87 9.84
N ARG A 223 18.80 -15.15 9.58
CA ARG A 223 20.12 -15.76 9.38
C ARG A 223 20.74 -15.36 8.05
N TYR A 224 19.94 -14.94 7.08
CA TYR A 224 20.42 -14.59 5.73
C TYR A 224 20.76 -13.11 5.61
N LYS A 225 21.96 -12.78 5.11
CA LYS A 225 22.40 -11.38 4.89
C LYS A 225 21.43 -10.55 4.02
N PRO A 226 20.85 -11.08 2.91
CA PRO A 226 19.87 -10.33 2.12
C PRO A 226 18.61 -9.95 2.91
N ALA A 227 18.14 -10.81 3.81
CA ALA A 227 16.96 -10.54 4.62
C ALA A 227 17.19 -9.38 5.61
N LYS A 228 18.41 -9.22 6.13
CA LYS A 228 18.78 -8.07 6.97
C LYS A 228 18.78 -6.77 6.18
N LEU A 229 19.26 -6.80 4.92
CA LEU A 229 19.21 -5.64 4.03
C LEU A 229 17.76 -5.26 3.70
N CYS A 230 16.90 -6.22 3.38
CA CYS A 230 15.47 -6.00 3.16
C CYS A 230 14.81 -5.37 4.41
N SER A 231 15.15 -5.84 5.60
CA SER A 231 14.64 -5.27 6.85
C SER A 231 15.10 -3.81 7.04
N TRP A 232 16.33 -3.48 6.68
CA TRP A 232 16.84 -2.11 6.74
C TRP A 232 16.12 -1.18 5.74
N VAL A 233 15.98 -1.59 4.47
CA VAL A 233 15.23 -0.84 3.45
C VAL A 233 13.77 -0.69 3.84
N GLY A 234 13.12 -1.77 4.29
CA GLY A 234 11.73 -1.75 4.74
C GLY A 234 11.48 -0.83 5.94
N GLN A 235 12.51 -0.56 6.75
CA GLN A 235 12.42 0.40 7.86
C GLN A 235 12.26 1.84 7.35
N HIS A 236 13.07 2.24 6.38
CA HIS A 236 13.13 3.61 5.88
C HIS A 236 12.08 3.92 4.82
N SER A 237 11.44 2.91 4.23
CA SER A 237 10.34 3.10 3.28
C SER A 237 9.01 3.49 3.92
N LEU A 238 8.92 3.53 5.26
CA LEU A 238 7.68 3.76 6.00
C LEU A 238 7.74 4.97 6.96
N GLU A 239 8.89 5.60 7.11
CA GLU A 239 9.08 6.86 7.85
C GLU A 239 8.88 8.07 6.96
#